data_860c297f56b70b04bc6cb9cf2024bb2a
#
_entry.id   860c297f56b70b04bc6cb9cf2024bb2a
#
_cell.length_a   1.000
_cell.length_b   1.000
_cell.length_c   1.000
_cell.angle_alpha   90.00
_cell.angle_beta   90.00
_cell.angle_gamma   90.00
#
_symmetry.space_group_name_H-M   'P 1'
#
loop_
_entity.id
_entity.type
_entity.pdbx_description
1 polymer ?
#
loop_
_entity_poly.entity_id
_entity_poly.type
_entity_poly.pdbx_seq_one_letter_code
_entity_poly.pdbx_strand_id
1 'polypeptide(L)'
;MRHFERQKRIGTALLALTLILAFTATAALAQAPPSYSPDQLDKLISRIALYPDPLLAQVLAAATYPDQIPDAAKWADEHHDLTGDNLAKAITDDHLPWDPSVQAMLPFPSVLEMMASDMSWTSDLGNAFLAQRQDVMDAVQRMRQKAKDFGYLRSNGQIIVRGGPYIEIAPVNPAFIVVPYYDPLVVFYRPRPGFFVGGAIRFGFGISIGAAFRPWGWGVGFGRFDWGRHEVFINNAPWGRVWTNRTAYVHPYAVRRWEPAGRIEGHPLQQRTEREREAGRSGRPRVEEHGHERR
;
A
#
# COMPACT_ATOMS: atom_id res chain seq x y z
N MET A 1 53.24 45.00 -13.65
CA MET A 1 51.90 45.18 -13.06
C MET A 1 50.74 44.68 -13.95
N ARG A 2 50.69 44.90 -15.24
CA ARG A 2 49.56 44.52 -16.13
C ARG A 2 49.35 43.01 -16.32
N HIS A 3 50.39 42.18 -16.18
CA HIS A 3 50.25 40.70 -16.32
C HIS A 3 49.61 40.03 -15.10
N PHE A 4 49.78 40.57 -13.92
CA PHE A 4 49.25 40.02 -12.67
C PHE A 4 47.73 40.28 -12.53
N GLU A 5 47.26 41.41 -13.03
CA GLU A 5 45.84 41.77 -13.08
C GLU A 5 45.08 40.91 -14.08
N ARG A 6 45.73 40.53 -15.20
CA ARG A 6 45.11 39.70 -16.23
C ARG A 6 44.92 38.26 -15.76
N GLN A 7 45.85 37.71 -15.00
CA GLN A 7 45.73 36.37 -14.41
C GLN A 7 44.63 36.28 -13.32
N LYS A 8 44.48 37.32 -12.49
CA LYS A 8 43.39 37.37 -11.49
C LYS A 8 42.02 37.41 -12.16
N ARG A 9 41.84 38.16 -13.25
CA ARG A 9 40.55 38.25 -13.97
C ARG A 9 40.18 36.94 -14.69
N ILE A 10 41.17 36.18 -15.19
CA ILE A 10 40.92 34.86 -15.80
C ILE A 10 40.56 33.84 -14.72
N GLY A 11 41.22 33.85 -13.57
CA GLY A 11 40.91 32.96 -12.42
C GLY A 11 39.50 33.20 -11.86
N THR A 12 39.08 34.47 -11.70
CA THR A 12 37.74 34.80 -11.25
C THR A 12 36.66 34.46 -12.27
N ALA A 13 36.92 34.62 -13.57
CA ALA A 13 35.99 34.22 -14.62
C ALA A 13 35.80 32.72 -14.72
N LEU A 14 36.87 31.93 -14.55
CA LEU A 14 36.83 30.47 -14.51
C LEU A 14 36.09 29.97 -13.28
N LEU A 15 36.31 30.59 -12.11
CA LEU A 15 35.61 30.23 -10.87
C LEU A 15 34.09 30.53 -10.96
N ALA A 16 33.73 31.66 -11.55
CA ALA A 16 32.31 32.02 -11.77
C ALA A 16 31.63 31.07 -12.77
N LEU A 17 32.33 30.67 -13.82
CA LEU A 17 31.82 29.73 -14.83
C LEU A 17 31.57 28.32 -14.25
N THR A 18 32.48 27.84 -13.39
CA THR A 18 32.30 26.54 -12.70
C THR A 18 31.17 26.58 -11.69
N LEU A 19 30.96 27.69 -10.98
CA LEU A 19 29.84 27.88 -10.06
C LEU A 19 28.49 27.89 -10.78
N ILE A 20 28.40 28.52 -11.94
CA ILE A 20 27.19 28.58 -12.77
C ILE A 20 26.89 27.20 -13.35
N LEU A 21 27.88 26.42 -13.81
CA LEU A 21 27.68 25.05 -14.28
C LEU A 21 27.23 24.11 -13.15
N ALA A 22 27.72 24.27 -11.93
CA ALA A 22 27.29 23.47 -10.77
C ALA A 22 25.85 23.79 -10.37
N PHE A 23 25.39 25.03 -10.52
CA PHE A 23 24.02 25.42 -10.18
C PHE A 23 23.00 24.92 -11.21
N THR A 24 23.38 24.80 -12.49
CA THR A 24 22.51 24.26 -13.55
C THR A 24 22.37 22.73 -13.47
N ALA A 25 23.38 22.02 -12.95
CA ALA A 25 23.35 20.58 -12.82
C ALA A 25 22.38 20.09 -11.71
N THR A 26 22.14 20.89 -10.67
CA THR A 26 21.22 20.53 -9.59
C THR A 26 19.74 20.71 -9.97
N ALA A 27 19.42 21.59 -10.93
CA ALA A 27 18.06 21.75 -11.42
C ALA A 27 17.60 20.60 -12.36
N ALA A 28 18.54 19.82 -12.91
CA ALA A 28 18.25 18.72 -13.84
C ALA A 28 17.80 17.41 -13.16
N LEU A 29 17.81 17.33 -11.83
CA LEU A 29 17.43 16.13 -11.07
C LEU A 29 15.98 16.12 -10.56
N ALA A 30 15.20 17.15 -10.80
CA ALA A 30 13.77 17.12 -10.53
C ALA A 30 13.09 16.26 -11.61
N GLN A 31 12.93 14.97 -11.34
CA GLN A 31 12.19 14.07 -12.22
C GLN A 31 10.79 14.63 -12.48
N ALA A 32 10.46 14.89 -13.75
CA ALA A 32 9.13 15.33 -14.13
C ALA A 32 8.07 14.32 -13.67
N PRO A 33 6.89 14.79 -13.24
CA PRO A 33 5.80 13.87 -12.91
C PRO A 33 5.44 13.04 -14.16
N PRO A 34 5.22 11.73 -14.00
CA PRO A 34 4.75 10.89 -15.10
C PRO A 34 3.37 11.34 -15.53
N SER A 35 3.05 11.09 -16.80
CA SER A 35 1.75 11.39 -17.38
C SER A 35 1.21 10.16 -18.10
N TYR A 36 0.03 9.71 -17.70
CA TYR A 36 -0.68 8.57 -18.25
C TYR A 36 -1.95 9.04 -18.96
N SER A 37 -2.22 8.49 -20.14
CA SER A 37 -3.48 8.73 -20.84
C SER A 37 -4.67 8.10 -20.11
N PRO A 38 -5.93 8.52 -20.38
CA PRO A 38 -7.11 7.90 -19.78
C PRO A 38 -7.18 6.38 -19.99
N ASP A 39 -6.82 5.86 -21.18
CA ASP A 39 -6.82 4.42 -21.46
C ASP A 39 -5.72 3.68 -20.68
N GLN A 40 -4.56 4.31 -20.48
CA GLN A 40 -3.50 3.75 -19.64
C GLN A 40 -3.95 3.70 -18.18
N LEU A 41 -4.61 4.74 -17.67
CA LEU A 41 -5.17 4.76 -16.33
C LEU A 41 -6.28 3.72 -16.17
N ASP A 42 -7.20 3.59 -17.13
CA ASP A 42 -8.25 2.57 -17.11
C ASP A 42 -7.64 1.16 -17.01
N LYS A 43 -6.59 0.88 -17.80
CA LYS A 43 -5.87 -0.40 -17.76
C LYS A 43 -5.16 -0.61 -16.43
N LEU A 44 -4.50 0.43 -15.91
CA LEU A 44 -3.74 0.40 -14.66
C LEU A 44 -4.67 0.10 -13.48
N ILE A 45 -5.81 0.79 -13.39
CA ILE A 45 -6.75 0.66 -12.27
C ILE A 45 -7.64 -0.61 -12.37
N SER A 46 -7.71 -1.25 -13.54
CA SER A 46 -8.65 -2.35 -13.80
C SER A 46 -8.55 -3.51 -12.81
N ARG A 47 -7.37 -3.77 -12.24
CA ARG A 47 -7.15 -4.85 -11.29
C ARG A 47 -7.78 -4.59 -9.91
N ILE A 48 -8.03 -3.32 -9.56
CA ILE A 48 -8.45 -2.90 -8.22
C ILE A 48 -9.70 -2.02 -8.21
N ALA A 49 -10.22 -1.61 -9.37
CA ALA A 49 -11.35 -0.68 -9.48
C ALA A 49 -12.60 -1.13 -8.71
N LEU A 50 -12.83 -2.45 -8.60
CA LEU A 50 -14.00 -3.03 -7.93
C LEU A 50 -13.76 -3.36 -6.45
N TYR A 51 -12.62 -2.98 -5.90
CA TYR A 51 -12.37 -3.12 -4.45
C TYR A 51 -13.29 -2.19 -3.66
N PRO A 52 -13.75 -2.61 -2.47
CA PRO A 52 -14.43 -1.71 -1.54
C PRO A 52 -13.60 -0.45 -1.28
N ASP A 53 -14.27 0.70 -1.16
CA ASP A 53 -13.59 1.99 -1.04
C ASP A 53 -12.50 2.03 0.05
N PRO A 54 -12.71 1.46 1.26
CA PRO A 54 -11.65 1.46 2.27
C PRO A 54 -10.39 0.70 1.83
N LEU A 55 -10.56 -0.44 1.15
CA LEU A 55 -9.42 -1.22 0.66
C LEU A 55 -8.72 -0.52 -0.51
N LEU A 56 -9.51 0.03 -1.45
CA LEU A 56 -8.96 0.77 -2.58
C LEU A 56 -8.11 1.96 -2.13
N ALA A 57 -8.57 2.71 -1.11
CA ALA A 57 -7.82 3.83 -0.56
C ALA A 57 -6.45 3.39 -0.01
N GLN A 58 -6.40 2.28 0.74
CA GLN A 58 -5.16 1.74 1.29
C GLN A 58 -4.22 1.22 0.19
N VAL A 59 -4.75 0.50 -0.81
CA VAL A 59 -3.95 0.01 -1.95
C VAL A 59 -3.29 1.16 -2.72
N LEU A 60 -4.07 2.21 -3.02
CA LEU A 60 -3.53 3.39 -3.71
C LEU A 60 -2.46 4.10 -2.89
N ALA A 61 -2.64 4.22 -1.58
CA ALA A 61 -1.66 4.80 -0.69
C ALA A 61 -0.39 3.94 -0.58
N ALA A 62 -0.52 2.63 -0.36
CA ALA A 62 0.59 1.69 -0.26
C ALA A 62 1.40 1.62 -1.57
N ALA A 63 0.75 1.67 -2.74
CA ALA A 63 1.42 1.68 -4.03
C ALA A 63 2.37 2.87 -4.21
N THR A 64 2.21 3.95 -3.44
CA THR A 64 3.14 5.09 -3.47
C THR A 64 4.49 4.80 -2.79
N TYR A 65 4.65 3.63 -2.16
CA TYR A 65 5.88 3.12 -1.54
C TYR A 65 6.25 1.74 -2.12
N PRO A 66 6.45 1.65 -3.45
CA PRO A 66 6.57 0.36 -4.12
C PRO A 66 7.77 -0.47 -3.65
N ASP A 67 8.85 0.17 -3.25
CA ASP A 67 10.07 -0.44 -2.73
C ASP A 67 9.87 -1.23 -1.43
N GLN A 68 8.80 -0.96 -0.68
CA GLN A 68 8.48 -1.63 0.58
C GLN A 68 7.56 -2.86 0.37
N ILE A 69 6.89 -2.96 -0.76
CA ILE A 69 5.87 -3.98 -1.04
C ILE A 69 6.42 -5.41 -1.03
N PRO A 70 7.58 -5.72 -1.64
CA PRO A 70 8.10 -7.09 -1.64
C PRO A 70 8.38 -7.63 -0.24
N ASP A 71 9.01 -6.82 0.62
CA ASP A 71 9.31 -7.23 1.99
C ASP A 71 8.04 -7.36 2.84
N ALA A 72 7.07 -6.47 2.63
CA ALA A 72 5.77 -6.55 3.30
C ALA A 72 4.98 -7.79 2.88
N ALA A 73 5.01 -8.15 1.60
CA ALA A 73 4.37 -9.37 1.09
C ALA A 73 5.00 -10.62 1.69
N LYS A 74 6.32 -10.67 1.76
CA LYS A 74 7.05 -11.77 2.39
C LYS A 74 6.70 -11.91 3.88
N TRP A 75 6.70 -10.80 4.63
CA TRP A 75 6.35 -10.82 6.04
C TRP A 75 4.90 -11.30 6.25
N ALA A 76 3.96 -10.85 5.41
CA ALA A 76 2.56 -11.25 5.48
C ALA A 76 2.38 -12.76 5.18
N ASP A 77 3.17 -13.32 4.27
CA ASP A 77 3.18 -14.76 3.98
C ASP A 77 3.74 -15.57 5.16
N GLU A 78 4.83 -15.11 5.78
CA GLU A 78 5.42 -15.74 6.97
C GLU A 78 4.48 -15.69 8.20
N HIS A 79 3.47 -14.82 8.21
CA HIS A 79 2.50 -14.62 9.31
C HIS A 79 1.06 -14.90 8.88
N HIS A 80 0.85 -15.67 7.81
CA HIS A 80 -0.48 -15.92 7.22
C HIS A 80 -1.46 -16.63 8.16
N ASP A 81 -0.97 -17.29 9.19
CA ASP A 81 -1.75 -17.94 10.25
C ASP A 81 -2.29 -16.95 11.30
N LEU A 82 -1.73 -15.73 11.37
CA LEU A 82 -2.16 -14.71 12.31
C LEU A 82 -3.32 -13.88 11.73
N THR A 83 -4.31 -13.60 12.56
CA THR A 83 -5.47 -12.77 12.20
C THR A 83 -5.89 -11.87 13.36
N GLY A 84 -6.67 -10.82 13.08
CA GLY A 84 -7.25 -9.95 14.09
C GLY A 84 -6.21 -9.35 15.04
N ASP A 85 -6.48 -9.40 16.34
CA ASP A 85 -5.64 -8.78 17.38
C ASP A 85 -4.22 -9.40 17.45
N ASN A 86 -4.09 -10.71 17.15
CA ASN A 86 -2.79 -11.37 17.12
C ASN A 86 -1.90 -10.85 16.00
N LEU A 87 -2.46 -10.63 14.82
CA LEU A 87 -1.74 -10.03 13.71
C LEU A 87 -1.37 -8.57 14.02
N ALA A 88 -2.29 -7.77 14.54
CA ALA A 88 -2.03 -6.38 14.91
C ALA A 88 -0.93 -6.27 15.98
N LYS A 89 -0.91 -7.22 16.93
CA LYS A 89 0.15 -7.33 17.93
C LYS A 89 1.50 -7.64 17.30
N ALA A 90 1.57 -8.63 16.39
CA ALA A 90 2.81 -8.99 15.70
C ALA A 90 3.38 -7.80 14.89
N ILE A 91 2.53 -7.08 14.15
CA ILE A 91 2.93 -5.85 13.42
C ILE A 91 3.55 -4.82 14.35
N THR A 92 2.97 -4.66 15.56
CA THR A 92 3.46 -3.71 16.56
C THR A 92 4.78 -4.16 17.18
N ASP A 93 4.89 -5.45 17.53
CA ASP A 93 6.04 -6.01 18.23
C ASP A 93 7.28 -6.07 17.32
N ASP A 94 7.11 -6.31 16.04
CA ASP A 94 8.21 -6.43 15.07
C ASP A 94 8.77 -5.05 14.65
N HIS A 95 8.14 -3.95 15.07
CA HIS A 95 8.62 -2.59 14.80
C HIS A 95 8.97 -2.36 13.32
N LEU A 96 8.05 -2.78 12.43
CA LEU A 96 8.27 -2.82 10.98
C LEU A 96 8.65 -1.43 10.44
N PRO A 97 9.68 -1.34 9.59
CA PRO A 97 10.23 -0.06 9.13
C PRO A 97 9.44 0.56 7.98
N TRP A 98 8.29 -0.04 7.62
CA TRP A 98 7.50 0.38 6.46
C TRP A 98 6.55 1.51 6.79
N ASP A 99 6.18 2.24 5.75
CA ASP A 99 5.14 3.27 5.84
C ASP A 99 3.84 2.69 6.42
N PRO A 100 3.11 3.46 7.25
CA PRO A 100 1.84 3.02 7.79
C PRO A 100 0.82 2.50 6.77
N SER A 101 0.80 3.06 5.55
CA SER A 101 -0.08 2.60 4.48
C SER A 101 0.31 1.22 3.94
N VAL A 102 1.60 0.87 3.97
CA VAL A 102 2.09 -0.46 3.63
C VAL A 102 1.77 -1.44 4.76
N GLN A 103 2.01 -1.05 6.01
CA GLN A 103 1.64 -1.87 7.18
C GLN A 103 0.13 -2.13 7.24
N ALA A 104 -0.70 -1.17 6.80
CA ALA A 104 -2.16 -1.33 6.70
C ALA A 104 -2.58 -2.46 5.74
N MET A 105 -1.71 -2.84 4.80
CA MET A 105 -1.97 -3.92 3.84
C MET A 105 -1.64 -5.31 4.37
N LEU A 106 -0.95 -5.45 5.51
CA LEU A 106 -0.52 -6.74 6.06
C LEU A 106 -1.69 -7.72 6.35
N PRO A 107 -2.90 -7.28 6.71
CA PRO A 107 -4.05 -8.16 6.79
C PRO A 107 -4.53 -8.75 5.45
N PHE A 108 -3.99 -8.27 4.31
CA PHE A 108 -4.41 -8.63 2.96
C PHE A 108 -3.27 -9.27 2.15
N PRO A 109 -2.75 -10.44 2.55
CA PRO A 109 -1.57 -11.05 1.91
C PRO A 109 -1.77 -11.29 0.41
N SER A 110 -2.96 -11.68 -0.04
CA SER A 110 -3.24 -11.88 -1.46
C SER A 110 -3.17 -10.59 -2.30
N VAL A 111 -3.47 -9.44 -1.70
CA VAL A 111 -3.33 -8.13 -2.36
C VAL A 111 -1.86 -7.71 -2.41
N LEU A 112 -1.13 -7.91 -1.31
CA LEU A 112 0.32 -7.67 -1.28
C LEU A 112 1.07 -8.56 -2.26
N GLU A 113 0.71 -9.84 -2.37
CA GLU A 113 1.27 -10.78 -3.34
C GLU A 113 1.01 -10.31 -4.78
N MET A 114 -0.22 -9.89 -5.09
CA MET A 114 -0.55 -9.31 -6.40
C MET A 114 0.31 -8.08 -6.71
N MET A 115 0.52 -7.20 -5.73
CA MET A 115 1.37 -6.01 -5.87
C MET A 115 2.84 -6.37 -6.03
N ALA A 116 3.35 -7.32 -5.25
CA ALA A 116 4.75 -7.77 -5.28
C ALA A 116 5.08 -8.55 -6.55
N SER A 117 4.14 -9.34 -7.08
CA SER A 117 4.35 -10.13 -8.29
C SER A 117 4.46 -9.29 -9.57
N ASP A 118 3.98 -8.03 -9.55
CA ASP A 118 4.09 -7.12 -10.69
C ASP A 118 4.51 -5.72 -10.20
N MET A 119 5.80 -5.60 -9.88
CA MET A 119 6.39 -4.36 -9.36
C MET A 119 6.34 -3.21 -10.36
N SER A 120 6.32 -3.49 -11.67
CA SER A 120 6.15 -2.46 -12.68
C SER A 120 4.75 -1.84 -12.57
N TRP A 121 3.72 -2.69 -12.51
CA TRP A 121 2.35 -2.24 -12.30
C TRP A 121 2.18 -1.48 -10.98
N THR A 122 2.74 -1.99 -9.89
CA THR A 122 2.66 -1.34 -8.56
C THR A 122 3.32 0.03 -8.56
N SER A 123 4.49 0.15 -9.17
CA SER A 123 5.20 1.43 -9.29
C SER A 123 4.43 2.43 -10.17
N ASP A 124 3.90 1.98 -11.30
CA ASP A 124 3.10 2.82 -12.19
C ASP A 124 1.81 3.29 -11.51
N LEU A 125 1.14 2.43 -10.73
CA LEU A 125 -0.03 2.79 -9.95
C LEU A 125 0.27 3.87 -8.91
N GLY A 126 1.35 3.70 -8.15
CA GLY A 126 1.79 4.67 -7.16
C GLY A 126 2.18 6.01 -7.80
N ASN A 127 2.93 5.96 -8.90
CA ASN A 127 3.33 7.13 -9.64
C ASN A 127 2.14 7.89 -10.24
N ALA A 128 1.17 7.17 -10.84
CA ALA A 128 -0.05 7.76 -11.35
C ALA A 128 -0.86 8.43 -10.22
N PHE A 129 -0.99 7.77 -9.07
CA PHE A 129 -1.73 8.32 -7.94
C PHE A 129 -1.05 9.55 -7.32
N LEU A 130 0.29 9.61 -7.31
CA LEU A 130 1.04 10.79 -6.86
C LEU A 130 0.95 11.96 -7.83
N ALA A 131 0.96 11.69 -9.14
CA ALA A 131 1.04 12.71 -10.19
C ALA A 131 -0.33 13.16 -10.71
N GLN A 132 -1.30 12.24 -10.81
CA GLN A 132 -2.59 12.41 -11.49
C GLN A 132 -3.75 11.84 -10.67
N ARG A 133 -3.82 12.16 -9.37
CA ARG A 133 -4.85 11.60 -8.46
C ARG A 133 -6.28 11.75 -9.00
N GLN A 134 -6.62 12.92 -9.52
CA GLN A 134 -7.95 13.18 -10.08
C GLN A 134 -8.26 12.22 -11.22
N ASP A 135 -7.36 12.11 -12.19
CA ASP A 135 -7.54 11.23 -13.35
C ASP A 135 -7.60 9.74 -12.95
N VAL A 136 -6.84 9.33 -11.91
CA VAL A 136 -6.90 7.98 -11.33
C VAL A 136 -8.28 7.72 -10.73
N MET A 137 -8.82 8.67 -9.96
CA MET A 137 -10.15 8.54 -9.36
C MET A 137 -11.25 8.51 -10.42
N ASP A 138 -11.13 9.31 -11.46
CA ASP A 138 -12.04 9.28 -12.61
C ASP A 138 -11.94 7.95 -13.38
N ALA A 139 -10.74 7.38 -13.52
CA ALA A 139 -10.58 6.05 -14.10
C ALA A 139 -11.29 4.97 -13.28
N VAL A 140 -11.20 5.02 -11.93
CA VAL A 140 -11.98 4.11 -11.06
C VAL A 140 -13.47 4.22 -11.35
N GLN A 141 -14.00 5.43 -11.45
CA GLN A 141 -15.41 5.65 -11.70
C GLN A 141 -15.83 5.15 -13.10
N ARG A 142 -15.01 5.39 -14.13
CA ARG A 142 -15.26 4.85 -15.49
C ARG A 142 -15.33 3.32 -15.48
N MET A 143 -14.40 2.66 -14.79
CA MET A 143 -14.36 1.20 -14.73
C MET A 143 -15.55 0.64 -13.91
N ARG A 144 -15.90 1.25 -12.80
CA ARG A 144 -17.09 0.89 -12.00
C ARG A 144 -18.38 1.05 -12.83
N GLN A 145 -18.48 2.14 -13.60
CA GLN A 145 -19.63 2.36 -14.46
C GLN A 145 -19.74 1.27 -15.55
N LYS A 146 -18.63 0.94 -16.22
CA LYS A 146 -18.60 -0.18 -17.19
C LYS A 146 -19.08 -1.50 -16.57
N ALA A 147 -18.53 -1.87 -15.40
CA ALA A 147 -18.91 -3.10 -14.72
C ALA A 147 -20.39 -3.12 -14.29
N LYS A 148 -20.94 -1.97 -13.87
CA LYS A 148 -22.35 -1.81 -13.52
C LYS A 148 -23.24 -1.90 -14.75
N ASP A 149 -22.92 -1.21 -15.83
CA ASP A 149 -23.70 -1.20 -17.07
C ASP A 149 -23.77 -2.57 -17.72
N PHE A 150 -22.70 -3.36 -17.58
CA PHE A 150 -22.66 -4.74 -18.06
C PHE A 150 -23.28 -5.75 -17.08
N GLY A 151 -23.78 -5.29 -15.92
CA GLY A 151 -24.49 -6.09 -14.94
C GLY A 151 -23.59 -6.93 -14.03
N TYR A 152 -22.26 -6.76 -14.08
CA TYR A 152 -21.33 -7.47 -13.22
C TYR A 152 -21.27 -6.87 -11.81
N LEU A 153 -21.24 -5.53 -11.70
CA LEU A 153 -21.17 -4.84 -10.41
C LEU A 153 -22.55 -4.58 -9.85
N ARG A 154 -22.88 -5.26 -8.76
CA ARG A 154 -24.13 -5.11 -8.00
C ARG A 154 -23.93 -5.41 -6.52
N SER A 155 -24.81 -4.91 -5.68
CA SER A 155 -24.86 -5.26 -4.25
C SER A 155 -25.14 -6.76 -4.06
N ASN A 156 -24.56 -7.32 -3.01
CA ASN A 156 -24.75 -8.72 -2.60
C ASN A 156 -24.63 -8.84 -1.07
N GLY A 157 -24.51 -10.05 -0.54
CA GLY A 157 -24.37 -10.28 0.91
C GLY A 157 -23.06 -9.79 1.53
N GLN A 158 -22.08 -9.33 0.73
CA GLN A 158 -20.75 -8.93 1.21
C GLN A 158 -20.44 -7.45 0.93
N ILE A 159 -20.96 -6.89 -0.17
CA ILE A 159 -20.77 -5.51 -0.56
C ILE A 159 -22.09 -4.79 -0.86
N ILE A 160 -22.10 -3.49 -0.57
CA ILE A 160 -23.16 -2.58 -0.96
C ILE A 160 -22.59 -1.68 -2.06
N VAL A 161 -23.23 -1.71 -3.23
CA VAL A 161 -22.94 -0.80 -4.35
C VAL A 161 -23.95 0.33 -4.33
N ARG A 162 -23.50 1.52 -4.00
CA ARG A 162 -24.35 2.73 -4.04
C ARG A 162 -24.15 3.43 -5.37
N GLY A 163 -25.25 3.80 -6.01
CA GLY A 163 -25.24 4.62 -7.20
C GLY A 163 -25.61 6.06 -6.86
N GLY A 164 -25.27 6.94 -7.75
CA GLY A 164 -25.52 8.39 -7.65
C GLY A 164 -24.69 9.07 -8.73
N PRO A 165 -24.19 10.29 -8.51
CA PRO A 165 -23.20 10.89 -9.40
C PRO A 165 -21.90 10.09 -9.43
N TYR A 166 -21.62 9.32 -8.37
CA TYR A 166 -20.46 8.42 -8.25
C TYR A 166 -20.91 7.06 -7.74
N ILE A 167 -20.14 6.02 -8.09
CA ILE A 167 -20.36 4.66 -7.61
C ILE A 167 -19.43 4.39 -6.43
N GLU A 168 -20.04 4.14 -5.29
CA GLU A 168 -19.34 3.74 -4.06
C GLU A 168 -19.52 2.25 -3.82
N ILE A 169 -18.47 1.59 -3.35
CA ILE A 169 -18.49 0.19 -2.94
C ILE A 169 -18.11 0.12 -1.46
N ALA A 170 -19.08 -0.25 -0.63
CA ALA A 170 -18.88 -0.38 0.81
C ALA A 170 -19.03 -1.85 1.24
N PRO A 171 -18.32 -2.31 2.28
CA PRO A 171 -18.60 -3.62 2.89
C PRO A 171 -19.98 -3.58 3.58
N VAL A 172 -20.70 -4.70 3.56
CA VAL A 172 -21.98 -4.84 4.30
C VAL A 172 -21.72 -4.72 5.80
N ASN A 173 -20.68 -5.37 6.29
CA ASN A 173 -20.20 -5.23 7.67
C ASN A 173 -18.87 -4.49 7.68
N PRO A 174 -18.80 -3.25 8.21
CA PRO A 174 -17.60 -2.44 8.18
C PRO A 174 -16.44 -2.95 9.07
N ALA A 175 -16.67 -3.97 9.90
CA ALA A 175 -15.63 -4.65 10.66
C ALA A 175 -14.85 -5.69 9.83
N PHE A 176 -15.33 -6.00 8.63
CA PHE A 176 -14.74 -6.96 7.73
C PHE A 176 -14.58 -6.37 6.33
N ILE A 177 -13.42 -6.55 5.74
CA ILE A 177 -13.18 -6.21 4.34
C ILE A 177 -13.11 -7.50 3.54
N VAL A 178 -13.81 -7.53 2.41
CA VAL A 178 -13.73 -8.61 1.43
C VAL A 178 -12.90 -8.16 0.24
N VAL A 179 -12.03 -9.04 -0.24
CA VAL A 179 -11.26 -8.82 -1.46
C VAL A 179 -12.04 -9.44 -2.63
N PRO A 180 -12.47 -8.67 -3.63
CA PRO A 180 -13.08 -9.23 -4.83
C PRO A 180 -11.99 -9.76 -5.78
N TYR A 181 -12.23 -10.96 -6.31
CA TYR A 181 -11.41 -11.61 -7.34
C TYR A 181 -12.18 -11.63 -8.65
N TYR A 182 -11.62 -11.05 -9.68
CA TYR A 182 -12.24 -10.96 -11.00
C TYR A 182 -11.19 -10.86 -12.11
N ASP A 183 -11.58 -11.26 -13.31
CA ASP A 183 -10.79 -11.04 -14.51
C ASP A 183 -11.19 -9.69 -15.14
N PRO A 184 -10.29 -8.72 -15.23
CA PRO A 184 -10.55 -7.43 -15.88
C PRO A 184 -10.99 -7.56 -17.33
N LEU A 185 -10.53 -8.60 -18.06
CA LEU A 185 -10.92 -8.86 -19.46
C LEU A 185 -12.36 -9.40 -19.58
N VAL A 186 -12.98 -9.75 -18.45
CA VAL A 186 -14.37 -10.20 -18.42
C VAL A 186 -15.28 -9.08 -17.93
N VAL A 187 -15.00 -8.54 -16.73
CA VAL A 187 -15.98 -7.69 -16.03
C VAL A 187 -16.11 -6.28 -16.61
N PHE A 188 -15.14 -5.84 -17.40
CA PHE A 188 -15.17 -4.51 -18.05
C PHE A 188 -15.53 -4.58 -19.54
N TYR A 189 -15.96 -5.76 -20.01
CA TYR A 189 -16.40 -5.95 -21.38
C TYR A 189 -17.85 -6.44 -21.42
N ARG A 190 -18.54 -6.13 -22.51
CA ARG A 190 -19.93 -6.54 -22.70
C ARG A 190 -20.01 -8.08 -22.72
N PRO A 191 -20.89 -8.69 -21.90
CA PRO A 191 -21.07 -10.15 -21.92
C PRO A 191 -21.59 -10.60 -23.29
N ARG A 192 -21.15 -11.78 -23.73
CA ARG A 192 -21.68 -12.38 -24.94
C ARG A 192 -23.16 -12.75 -24.72
N PRO A 193 -24.01 -12.64 -25.77
CA PRO A 193 -25.41 -13.05 -25.65
C PRO A 193 -25.53 -14.49 -25.14
N GLY A 194 -26.38 -14.71 -24.14
CA GLY A 194 -26.59 -16.02 -23.52
C GLY A 194 -25.61 -16.38 -22.40
N PHE A 195 -24.58 -15.54 -22.10
CA PHE A 195 -23.70 -15.75 -20.96
C PHE A 195 -24.32 -15.19 -19.69
N PHE A 196 -24.24 -15.99 -18.61
CA PHE A 196 -24.64 -15.57 -17.29
C PHE A 196 -23.52 -14.74 -16.64
N VAL A 197 -23.82 -13.51 -16.22
CA VAL A 197 -22.84 -12.61 -15.60
C VAL A 197 -22.59 -12.91 -14.10
N GLY A 198 -23.40 -13.77 -13.50
CA GLY A 198 -23.24 -14.16 -12.09
C GLY A 198 -21.96 -14.99 -11.88
N GLY A 199 -21.21 -14.68 -10.81
CA GLY A 199 -19.98 -15.38 -10.46
C GLY A 199 -18.72 -14.90 -11.18
N ALA A 200 -18.80 -13.90 -12.06
CA ALA A 200 -17.62 -13.28 -12.67
C ALA A 200 -16.78 -12.49 -11.65
N ILE A 201 -17.43 -11.97 -10.60
CA ILE A 201 -16.78 -11.41 -9.43
C ILE A 201 -17.01 -12.38 -8.27
N ARG A 202 -15.92 -12.93 -7.73
CA ARG A 202 -15.92 -13.80 -6.57
C ARG A 202 -15.35 -13.03 -5.39
N PHE A 203 -15.78 -13.38 -4.20
CA PHE A 203 -15.33 -12.73 -2.96
C PHE A 203 -14.71 -13.79 -2.06
N GLY A 204 -13.57 -13.45 -1.47
CA GLY A 204 -12.94 -14.23 -0.42
C GLY A 204 -13.71 -14.17 0.91
N PHE A 205 -13.18 -14.81 1.92
CA PHE A 205 -13.67 -14.63 3.28
C PHE A 205 -13.41 -13.18 3.72
N GLY A 206 -14.32 -12.64 4.56
CA GLY A 206 -14.13 -11.33 5.15
C GLY A 206 -12.93 -11.31 6.09
N ILE A 207 -12.00 -10.40 5.84
CA ILE A 207 -10.82 -10.17 6.66
C ILE A 207 -11.20 -9.22 7.78
N SER A 208 -11.02 -9.63 9.04
CA SER A 208 -11.31 -8.80 10.20
C SER A 208 -10.32 -7.65 10.31
N ILE A 209 -10.85 -6.42 10.34
CA ILE A 209 -10.10 -5.18 10.53
C ILE A 209 -10.56 -4.45 11.80
N GLY A 210 -10.76 -5.20 12.88
CA GLY A 210 -11.29 -4.72 14.15
C GLY A 210 -10.54 -3.53 14.76
N ALA A 211 -10.85 -3.23 16.02
CA ALA A 211 -10.32 -2.06 16.72
C ALA A 211 -8.78 -2.01 16.78
N ALA A 212 -8.13 -3.17 16.77
CA ALA A 212 -6.67 -3.27 16.79
C ALA A 212 -5.98 -2.64 15.57
N PHE A 213 -6.67 -2.59 14.42
CA PHE A 213 -6.11 -2.01 13.19
C PHE A 213 -6.42 -0.53 12.99
N ARG A 214 -7.09 0.14 13.93
CA ARG A 214 -7.35 1.58 13.87
C ARG A 214 -6.08 2.43 13.70
N PRO A 215 -4.94 2.12 14.33
CA PRO A 215 -3.73 2.91 14.14
C PRO A 215 -3.27 2.99 12.68
N TRP A 216 -3.55 1.95 11.87
CA TRP A 216 -3.22 1.90 10.44
C TRP A 216 -4.34 2.43 9.53
N GLY A 217 -5.34 3.10 10.08
CA GLY A 217 -6.40 3.71 9.28
C GLY A 217 -7.51 2.77 8.86
N TRP A 218 -7.73 1.67 9.61
CA TRP A 218 -8.87 0.78 9.44
C TRP A 218 -9.97 1.11 10.46
N GLY A 219 -11.23 0.98 10.03
CA GLY A 219 -12.40 1.19 10.87
C GLY A 219 -13.53 1.90 10.14
N VAL A 220 -14.65 2.08 10.81
CA VAL A 220 -15.83 2.74 10.23
C VAL A 220 -15.50 4.19 9.88
N GLY A 221 -15.56 4.53 8.59
CA GLY A 221 -15.33 5.89 8.08
C GLY A 221 -13.87 6.30 7.97
N PHE A 222 -12.91 5.43 8.30
CA PHE A 222 -11.48 5.78 8.30
C PHE A 222 -10.85 5.81 6.89
N GLY A 223 -11.22 4.87 6.00
CA GLY A 223 -10.82 4.86 4.59
C GLY A 223 -12.00 5.22 3.71
N ARG A 224 -11.97 6.35 3.03
CA ARG A 224 -13.05 6.82 2.17
C ARG A 224 -12.57 7.77 1.09
N PHE A 225 -13.40 7.93 0.08
CA PHE A 225 -13.22 8.92 -0.97
C PHE A 225 -14.27 10.03 -0.86
N ASP A 226 -13.86 11.26 -1.11
CA ASP A 226 -14.73 12.30 -1.61
C ASP A 226 -14.55 12.36 -3.14
N TRP A 227 -15.39 11.60 -3.83
CA TRP A 227 -15.31 11.45 -5.28
C TRP A 227 -15.52 12.79 -6.02
N GLY A 228 -16.35 13.66 -5.48
CA GLY A 228 -16.66 14.96 -6.09
C GLY A 228 -15.51 15.97 -5.97
N ARG A 229 -14.72 15.87 -4.89
CA ARG A 229 -13.55 16.73 -4.65
C ARG A 229 -12.24 16.07 -5.04
N HIS A 230 -12.27 14.81 -5.48
CA HIS A 230 -11.09 13.99 -5.76
C HIS A 230 -10.13 13.89 -4.55
N GLU A 231 -10.71 13.79 -3.36
CA GLU A 231 -9.97 13.63 -2.12
C GLU A 231 -10.05 12.20 -1.60
N VAL A 232 -8.94 11.74 -1.05
CA VAL A 232 -8.84 10.44 -0.37
C VAL A 232 -8.57 10.70 1.10
N PHE A 233 -9.32 10.01 1.96
CA PHE A 233 -9.14 10.09 3.40
C PHE A 233 -8.66 8.73 3.93
N ILE A 234 -7.61 8.76 4.72
CA ILE A 234 -7.11 7.61 5.47
C ILE A 234 -7.00 8.03 6.93
N ASN A 235 -7.51 7.20 7.83
CA ASN A 235 -7.57 7.50 9.24
C ASN A 235 -8.24 8.86 9.55
N ASN A 236 -9.33 9.17 8.84
CA ASN A 236 -10.07 10.45 8.91
C ASN A 236 -9.26 11.70 8.52
N ALA A 237 -8.05 11.54 8.04
CA ALA A 237 -7.21 12.63 7.58
C ALA A 237 -7.11 12.62 6.04
N PRO A 238 -7.11 13.80 5.39
CA PRO A 238 -6.87 13.87 3.96
C PRO A 238 -5.48 13.30 3.61
N TRP A 239 -5.44 12.43 2.61
CA TRP A 239 -4.18 11.93 2.07
C TRP A 239 -3.48 13.02 1.25
N GLY A 240 -2.40 13.57 1.79
CA GLY A 240 -1.71 14.74 1.22
C GLY A 240 -0.44 14.42 0.44
N ARG A 241 -0.02 13.14 0.30
CA ARG A 241 1.17 12.77 -0.48
C ARG A 241 0.92 12.96 -1.96
N VAL A 242 1.77 13.73 -2.61
CA VAL A 242 1.74 14.03 -4.06
C VAL A 242 3.15 13.94 -4.64
N TRP A 243 3.28 14.02 -5.95
CA TRP A 243 4.58 13.91 -6.63
C TRP A 243 5.62 14.87 -6.08
N THR A 244 5.26 16.11 -5.82
CA THR A 244 6.18 17.18 -5.39
C THR A 244 6.68 17.03 -3.95
N ASN A 245 5.89 16.37 -3.07
CA ASN A 245 6.27 16.19 -1.66
C ASN A 245 6.61 14.72 -1.30
N ARG A 246 6.68 13.82 -2.28
CA ARG A 246 6.76 12.35 -2.06
C ARG A 246 7.93 11.89 -1.20
N THR A 247 9.01 12.66 -1.16
CA THR A 247 10.21 12.35 -0.38
C THR A 247 10.18 12.89 1.03
N ALA A 248 9.33 13.89 1.31
CA ALA A 248 9.25 14.59 2.60
C ALA A 248 7.86 14.47 3.26
N TYR A 249 6.96 13.68 2.68
CA TYR A 249 5.62 13.55 3.21
C TYR A 249 5.61 12.82 4.55
N VAL A 250 4.89 13.39 5.51
CA VAL A 250 4.63 12.80 6.82
C VAL A 250 3.12 12.68 6.99
N HIS A 251 2.65 11.52 7.43
CA HIS A 251 1.23 11.29 7.68
C HIS A 251 0.69 12.22 8.76
N PRO A 252 -0.50 12.80 8.60
CA PRO A 252 -1.12 13.66 9.59
C PRO A 252 -1.74 12.90 10.77
N TYR A 253 -1.68 11.56 10.78
CA TYR A 253 -2.22 10.71 11.84
C TYR A 253 -1.11 9.99 12.61
N ALA A 254 -1.36 9.78 13.89
CA ALA A 254 -0.40 9.17 14.80
C ALA A 254 -0.37 7.65 14.63
N VAL A 255 0.36 7.18 13.64
CA VAL A 255 0.98 5.87 13.70
C VAL A 255 2.40 6.10 14.16
N ARG A 256 3.02 5.19 14.92
CA ARG A 256 4.42 5.31 15.34
C ARG A 256 5.24 5.82 14.15
N ARG A 257 5.89 6.95 14.35
CA ARG A 257 6.58 7.72 13.34
C ARG A 257 7.42 6.79 12.47
N TRP A 258 7.04 6.65 11.20
CA TRP A 258 7.89 6.02 10.22
C TRP A 258 9.13 6.90 10.07
N GLU A 259 10.27 6.36 10.44
CA GLU A 259 11.55 6.97 10.11
C GLU A 259 12.08 6.21 8.90
N PRO A 260 12.46 6.91 7.79
CA PRO A 260 13.09 6.25 6.67
C PRO A 260 14.32 5.52 7.20
N ALA A 261 14.33 4.19 7.03
CA ALA A 261 15.40 3.37 7.54
C ALA A 261 16.74 3.83 6.98
N GLY A 262 17.57 4.41 7.83
CA GLY A 262 19.00 4.26 7.64
C GLY A 262 19.27 2.76 7.60
N ARG A 263 19.87 2.31 6.50
CA ARG A 263 20.28 0.94 6.15
C ARG A 263 20.16 -0.05 7.31
N ILE A 264 19.19 -0.98 7.25
CA ILE A 264 18.97 -2.00 8.28
C ILE A 264 20.17 -2.94 8.30
N GLU A 265 21.04 -2.76 9.32
CA GLU A 265 21.99 -3.79 9.69
C GLU A 265 21.27 -4.76 10.65
N GLY A 266 20.93 -5.94 10.17
CA GLY A 266 20.46 -7.07 10.95
C GLY A 266 18.95 -7.24 11.05
N HIS A 267 18.45 -8.30 10.46
CA HIS A 267 17.05 -8.73 10.55
C HIS A 267 16.66 -9.15 11.98
N PRO A 268 15.58 -8.60 12.59
CA PRO A 268 15.08 -9.03 13.91
C PRO A 268 14.62 -10.50 13.97
N LEU A 269 14.32 -11.10 12.80
CA LEU A 269 13.82 -12.48 12.70
C LEU A 269 14.83 -13.53 13.20
N GLN A 270 16.15 -13.27 13.10
CA GLN A 270 17.15 -14.21 13.63
C GLN A 270 17.22 -14.25 15.16
N GLN A 271 16.87 -13.15 15.83
CA GLN A 271 16.92 -13.10 17.31
C GLN A 271 15.72 -13.81 17.96
N ARG A 272 14.57 -13.90 17.28
CA ARG A 272 13.39 -14.59 17.79
C ARG A 272 13.57 -16.10 17.80
N THR A 273 14.16 -16.66 16.76
CA THR A 273 14.47 -18.12 16.68
C THR A 273 15.50 -18.57 17.71
N GLU A 274 16.44 -17.72 18.12
CA GLU A 274 17.39 -18.03 19.18
C GLU A 274 16.74 -18.01 20.58
N ARG A 275 15.91 -17.00 20.89
CA ARG A 275 15.17 -16.93 22.16
C ARG A 275 14.18 -18.09 22.37
N GLU A 276 13.50 -18.51 21.32
CA GLU A 276 12.60 -19.66 21.39
C GLU A 276 13.38 -21.00 21.57
N ARG A 277 14.58 -21.12 21.03
CA ARG A 277 15.47 -22.26 21.26
C ARG A 277 16.05 -22.29 22.68
N GLU A 278 16.35 -21.15 23.28
CA GLU A 278 16.81 -21.05 24.67
C GLU A 278 15.70 -21.32 25.66
N ALA A 279 14.48 -20.80 25.43
CA ALA A 279 13.31 -21.08 26.27
C ALA A 279 12.93 -22.57 26.27
N GLY A 280 13.06 -23.25 25.13
CA GLY A 280 12.81 -24.70 25.01
C GLY A 280 13.85 -25.58 25.73
N ARG A 281 15.06 -25.06 26.01
CA ARG A 281 16.11 -25.80 26.71
C ARG A 281 15.99 -25.75 28.23
N SER A 282 15.38 -24.70 28.81
CA SER A 282 15.25 -24.52 30.26
C SER A 282 14.06 -25.28 30.89
N GLY A 283 13.20 -25.91 30.10
CA GLY A 283 11.95 -26.54 30.54
C GLY A 283 11.97 -28.07 30.71
N ARG A 284 13.12 -28.75 30.74
CA ARG A 284 13.13 -30.19 31.04
C ARG A 284 13.11 -30.45 32.55
N PRO A 285 12.08 -31.08 33.11
CA PRO A 285 12.08 -31.47 34.49
C PRO A 285 13.12 -32.56 34.74
N ARG A 286 13.89 -32.39 35.82
CA ARG A 286 14.84 -33.38 36.33
C ARG A 286 14.06 -34.54 36.87
N VAL A 287 14.18 -35.72 36.28
CA VAL A 287 13.62 -36.96 36.82
C VAL A 287 14.50 -37.37 38.02
N GLU A 288 13.95 -37.28 39.23
CA GLU A 288 14.56 -37.87 40.43
C GLU A 288 14.28 -39.38 40.42
N GLU A 289 15.35 -40.14 40.32
CA GLU A 289 15.39 -41.58 40.43
C GLU A 289 15.29 -41.97 41.91
N HIS A 290 14.09 -42.38 42.35
CA HIS A 290 13.93 -42.99 43.69
C HIS A 290 14.25 -44.46 43.59
N GLY A 291 15.40 -44.83 44.18
CA GLY A 291 15.83 -46.20 44.42
C GLY A 291 14.84 -46.95 45.30
N HIS A 292 14.42 -48.10 44.83
CA HIS A 292 13.68 -49.07 45.60
C HIS A 292 14.69 -49.96 46.34
N GLU A 293 14.74 -49.78 47.65
CA GLU A 293 15.42 -50.73 48.53
C GLU A 293 14.39 -51.77 49.08
N ARG A 294 14.77 -53.04 48.96
CA ARG A 294 13.95 -54.19 49.35
C ARG A 294 13.97 -54.39 50.88
N ARG A 295 12.82 -54.74 51.38
CA ARG A 295 12.61 -55.87 52.32
C ARG A 295 11.21 -56.41 52.18
#